data_f8e7b91e3582fb7a38cfb0ecee625557
#
_entry.id   f8e7b91e3582fb7a38cfb0ecee625557
#
_cell.length_a   1.000
_cell.length_b   1.000
_cell.length_c   1.000
_cell.angle_alpha   90.00
_cell.angle_beta   90.00
_cell.angle_gamma   90.00
#
_symmetry.space_group_name_H-M   'P 1'
#
loop_
_entity.id
_entity.type
_entity.pdbx_description
1 polymer ?
#
loop_
_entity_poly.entity_id
_entity_poly.type
_entity_poly.pdbx_seq_one_letter_code
_entity_poly.pdbx_strand_id
1 'polypeptide(L)'
;MSVAELKERHVAASETVNSLRERLKQKRASLLDTDVAGYAKSQGKTPLTFGPTDLVCCRTLQGHTGKVYSLDWTSEKNRIVSASQDGRLIVWNALTSQKTHAIKLPCAWVMTCAFSPTGQSVACGGLDSVCSIFNLNSLCDKDGNLPVSRTLSGHKGYVSSCQYVPDEDTHLITGSGDQTCVLWDITTGLRTSVFGGEFQSGHTADVLSVSINQSNSRLFVSGSCDATARLWDTRVASRAVRTFPGHEGDDGNRFGTGSDDGTCRLFDIRTGHQLQVYHQQHGDNDFPPVKTIAFSISGRLLFAGYTNSDCYVWDTLLAKVVLNLGSLQNSHESQISCLGLSADGSALCTGSWDTNLKIWAFGGHRKII
;
A
#
# COMPACT_ATOMS: atom_id res chain seq x y z
N MET A 1 11.17 -8.81 -45.21
CA MET A 1 12.04 -8.37 -44.12
C MET A 1 12.74 -9.60 -43.55
N SER A 2 14.06 -9.64 -43.59
CA SER A 2 14.80 -10.78 -43.05
C SER A 2 14.88 -10.70 -41.53
N VAL A 3 15.12 -11.84 -40.84
CA VAL A 3 15.30 -11.89 -39.38
C VAL A 3 16.47 -11.02 -38.93
N ALA A 4 17.50 -10.86 -39.79
CA ALA A 4 18.63 -9.97 -39.53
C ALA A 4 18.21 -8.49 -39.50
N GLU A 5 17.42 -8.05 -40.49
CA GLU A 5 16.88 -6.67 -40.53
C GLU A 5 15.97 -6.37 -39.31
N LEU A 6 15.17 -7.36 -38.86
CA LEU A 6 14.33 -7.20 -37.65
C LEU A 6 15.20 -7.04 -36.39
N LYS A 7 16.27 -7.83 -36.25
CA LYS A 7 17.21 -7.71 -35.13
C LYS A 7 17.89 -6.37 -35.10
N GLU A 8 18.36 -5.89 -36.23
CA GLU A 8 19.05 -4.60 -36.37
C GLU A 8 18.11 -3.43 -36.02
N ARG A 9 16.86 -3.48 -36.51
CA ARG A 9 15.84 -2.48 -36.14
C ARG A 9 15.48 -2.54 -34.68
N HIS A 10 15.42 -3.73 -34.05
CA HIS A 10 15.16 -3.87 -32.62
C HIS A 10 16.30 -3.26 -31.78
N VAL A 11 17.55 -3.51 -32.14
CA VAL A 11 18.71 -2.91 -31.45
C VAL A 11 18.68 -1.39 -31.59
N ALA A 12 18.51 -0.84 -32.80
CA ALA A 12 18.42 0.59 -33.03
C ALA A 12 17.24 1.25 -32.26
N ALA A 13 16.10 0.59 -32.22
CA ALA A 13 14.95 1.06 -31.43
C ALA A 13 15.25 1.05 -29.92
N SER A 14 15.91 0.01 -29.41
CA SER A 14 16.31 -0.09 -28.00
C SER A 14 17.31 1.01 -27.61
N GLU A 15 18.30 1.28 -28.45
CA GLU A 15 19.27 2.37 -28.26
C GLU A 15 18.56 3.74 -28.25
N THR A 16 17.60 3.94 -29.17
CA THR A 16 16.80 5.17 -29.22
C THR A 16 15.96 5.34 -27.95
N VAL A 17 15.32 4.29 -27.46
CA VAL A 17 14.54 4.29 -26.21
C VAL A 17 15.43 4.63 -25.03
N ASN A 18 16.61 4.03 -24.92
CA ASN A 18 17.55 4.30 -23.84
C ASN A 18 18.07 5.75 -23.88
N SER A 19 18.41 6.26 -25.07
CA SER A 19 18.78 7.67 -25.25
C SER A 19 17.67 8.63 -24.83
N LEU A 20 16.42 8.34 -25.21
CA LEU A 20 15.27 9.15 -24.83
C LEU A 20 15.02 9.08 -23.31
N ARG A 21 15.20 7.92 -22.67
CA ARG A 21 15.10 7.76 -21.21
C ARG A 21 16.13 8.62 -20.48
N GLU A 22 17.38 8.61 -20.92
CA GLU A 22 18.43 9.44 -20.32
C GLU A 22 18.16 10.95 -20.52
N ARG A 23 17.73 11.36 -21.71
CA ARG A 23 17.32 12.75 -21.96
C ARG A 23 16.13 13.18 -21.10
N LEU A 24 15.16 12.28 -20.90
CA LEU A 24 14.01 12.53 -20.03
C LEU A 24 14.47 12.66 -18.57
N LYS A 25 15.37 11.80 -18.11
CA LYS A 25 15.97 11.83 -16.77
C LYS A 25 16.72 13.15 -16.52
N GLN A 26 17.55 13.58 -17.48
CA GLN A 26 18.26 14.86 -17.41
C GLN A 26 17.28 16.05 -17.39
N LYS A 27 16.27 16.05 -18.26
CA LYS A 27 15.24 17.11 -18.25
C LYS A 27 14.44 17.12 -16.96
N ARG A 28 14.09 15.96 -16.40
CA ARG A 28 13.42 15.87 -15.11
C ARG A 28 14.28 16.40 -13.97
N ALA A 29 15.58 16.09 -13.97
CA ALA A 29 16.52 16.61 -12.99
C ALA A 29 16.65 18.15 -13.08
N SER A 30 16.60 18.71 -14.29
CA SER A 30 16.65 20.17 -14.51
C SER A 30 15.32 20.89 -14.24
N LEU A 31 14.20 20.16 -14.24
CA LEU A 31 12.84 20.70 -13.97
C LEU A 31 12.42 20.50 -12.52
N LEU A 32 13.27 19.94 -11.65
CA LEU A 32 13.05 19.93 -10.21
C LEU A 32 13.15 21.37 -9.70
N ASP A 33 12.00 22.05 -9.67
CA ASP A 33 11.89 23.44 -9.19
C ASP A 33 12.32 23.60 -7.73
N THR A 34 12.40 22.50 -6.95
CA THR A 34 12.77 22.56 -5.54
C THR A 34 13.42 21.24 -5.11
N ASP A 35 14.69 21.26 -4.76
CA ASP A 35 15.29 20.26 -3.88
C ASP A 35 14.69 20.44 -2.47
N VAL A 36 13.71 19.61 -2.13
CA VAL A 36 13.02 19.67 -0.83
C VAL A 36 14.00 19.54 0.33
N ALA A 37 15.02 18.68 0.20
CA ALA A 37 16.04 18.51 1.24
C ALA A 37 16.95 19.74 1.34
N GLY A 38 17.36 20.33 0.22
CA GLY A 38 18.14 21.56 0.18
C GLY A 38 17.38 22.74 0.76
N TYR A 39 16.10 22.89 0.39
CA TYR A 39 15.23 23.92 0.95
C TYR A 39 15.03 23.74 2.46
N ALA A 40 14.73 22.53 2.93
CA ALA A 40 14.57 22.26 4.36
C ALA A 40 15.83 22.60 5.17
N LYS A 41 17.02 22.27 4.64
CA LYS A 41 18.31 22.65 5.24
C LYS A 41 18.50 24.18 5.27
N SER A 42 18.16 24.87 4.19
CA SER A 42 18.25 26.34 4.13
C SER A 42 17.33 27.03 5.14
N GLN A 43 16.21 26.38 5.50
CA GLN A 43 15.29 26.83 6.56
C GLN A 43 15.72 26.38 7.98
N GLY A 44 16.93 25.86 8.13
CA GLY A 44 17.46 25.41 9.43
C GLY A 44 16.78 24.16 10.00
N LYS A 45 16.08 23.37 9.17
CA LYS A 45 15.48 22.11 9.62
C LYS A 45 16.55 21.06 9.83
N THR A 46 16.57 20.48 11.02
CA THR A 46 17.45 19.37 11.39
C THR A 46 16.72 18.04 11.21
N PRO A 47 17.44 16.95 10.93
CA PRO A 47 16.86 15.61 10.92
C PRO A 47 16.21 15.30 12.27
N LEU A 48 15.08 14.58 12.20
CA LEU A 48 14.54 13.96 13.41
C LEU A 48 15.53 12.90 13.90
N THR A 49 15.75 12.88 15.20
CA THR A 49 16.60 11.86 15.84
C THR A 49 15.74 11.06 16.79
N PHE A 50 15.79 9.73 16.64
CA PHE A 50 15.14 8.79 17.53
C PHE A 50 16.20 7.99 18.26
N GLY A 51 16.04 7.86 19.57
CA GLY A 51 16.80 6.88 20.36
C GLY A 51 16.23 5.46 20.15
N PRO A 52 17.00 4.42 20.47
CA PRO A 52 16.57 3.03 20.30
C PRO A 52 15.37 2.64 21.19
N THR A 53 15.02 3.47 22.17
CA THR A 53 13.88 3.27 23.08
C THR A 53 12.69 4.15 22.75
N ASP A 54 12.80 5.04 21.76
CA ASP A 54 11.72 5.96 21.43
C ASP A 54 10.55 5.24 20.71
N LEU A 55 10.84 4.19 19.96
CA LEU A 55 9.83 3.31 19.35
C LEU A 55 10.09 1.88 19.78
N VAL A 56 9.12 1.24 20.38
CA VAL A 56 9.24 -0.12 20.90
C VAL A 56 8.11 -1.01 20.41
N CYS A 57 8.43 -2.30 20.16
CA CYS A 57 7.42 -3.30 19.91
C CYS A 57 6.70 -3.61 21.23
N CYS A 58 5.49 -3.07 21.38
CA CYS A 58 4.73 -3.27 22.61
C CYS A 58 3.83 -4.51 22.57
N ARG A 59 3.52 -5.05 21.39
CA ARG A 59 2.67 -6.24 21.25
C ARG A 59 3.04 -7.05 20.02
N THR A 60 2.91 -8.37 20.15
CA THR A 60 2.94 -9.32 19.04
C THR A 60 1.59 -10.04 18.99
N LEU A 61 0.89 -9.97 17.88
CA LEU A 61 -0.39 -10.61 17.65
C LEU A 61 -0.13 -11.93 16.92
N GLN A 62 -0.33 -13.05 17.63
CA GLN A 62 -0.07 -14.39 17.14
C GLN A 62 -1.36 -15.15 16.88
N GLY A 63 -1.44 -15.82 15.72
CA GLY A 63 -2.61 -16.63 15.46
C GLY A 63 -2.93 -16.93 14.02
N HIS A 64 -2.28 -16.29 13.06
CA HIS A 64 -2.21 -16.78 11.70
C HIS A 64 -1.24 -17.96 11.60
N THR A 65 -1.53 -18.88 10.67
CA THR A 65 -0.67 -20.05 10.37
C THR A 65 0.00 -19.93 9.00
N GLY A 66 -0.30 -18.86 8.27
CA GLY A 66 0.27 -18.51 6.97
C GLY A 66 0.74 -17.07 6.94
N LYS A 67 1.39 -16.72 5.85
CA LYS A 67 1.91 -15.37 5.59
C LYS A 67 0.80 -14.33 5.72
N VAL A 68 1.05 -13.24 6.44
CA VAL A 68 0.13 -12.09 6.49
C VAL A 68 0.37 -11.24 5.25
N TYR A 69 -0.69 -10.84 4.54
CA TYR A 69 -0.60 -10.02 3.33
C TYR A 69 -1.12 -8.60 3.50
N SER A 70 -2.13 -8.42 4.33
CA SER A 70 -2.77 -7.12 4.51
C SER A 70 -3.22 -6.92 5.93
N LEU A 71 -3.29 -5.68 6.34
CA LEU A 71 -3.88 -5.25 7.61
C LEU A 71 -4.55 -3.90 7.45
N ASP A 72 -5.53 -3.64 8.32
CA ASP A 72 -6.18 -2.33 8.42
C ASP A 72 -6.60 -2.03 9.85
N TRP A 73 -6.66 -0.73 10.20
CA TRP A 73 -7.07 -0.24 11.51
C TRP A 73 -8.48 0.33 11.46
N THR A 74 -9.23 0.16 12.56
CA THR A 74 -10.46 0.94 12.73
C THR A 74 -10.15 2.40 13.05
N SER A 75 -11.06 3.28 12.67
CA SER A 75 -11.02 4.71 13.05
C SER A 75 -10.98 4.91 14.58
N GLU A 76 -11.57 4.01 15.36
CA GLU A 76 -11.55 4.01 16.83
C GLU A 76 -10.22 3.55 17.45
N LYS A 77 -9.22 3.15 16.66
CA LYS A 77 -7.84 2.80 17.08
C LYS A 77 -7.71 1.58 18.00
N ASN A 78 -8.76 0.84 18.20
CA ASN A 78 -8.79 -0.28 19.15
C ASN A 78 -8.84 -1.65 18.47
N ARG A 79 -9.11 -1.70 17.16
CA ARG A 79 -9.19 -2.96 16.40
C ARG A 79 -8.30 -2.92 15.15
N ILE A 80 -7.74 -4.08 14.83
CA ILE A 80 -6.98 -4.35 13.61
C ILE A 80 -7.64 -5.54 12.93
N VAL A 81 -7.81 -5.49 11.60
CA VAL A 81 -8.11 -6.68 10.80
C VAL A 81 -6.84 -7.09 10.05
N SER A 82 -6.63 -8.37 9.89
CA SER A 82 -5.54 -8.92 9.12
C SER A 82 -6.01 -10.03 8.19
N ALA A 83 -5.40 -10.09 7.00
CA ALA A 83 -5.66 -11.08 5.97
C ALA A 83 -4.40 -11.93 5.73
N SER A 84 -4.59 -13.24 5.55
CA SER A 84 -3.47 -14.17 5.44
C SER A 84 -3.69 -15.25 4.38
N GLN A 85 -2.56 -15.83 3.97
CA GLN A 85 -2.47 -17.02 3.12
C GLN A 85 -3.24 -18.22 3.70
N ASP A 86 -3.44 -18.26 5.01
CA ASP A 86 -4.16 -19.35 5.69
C ASP A 86 -5.68 -19.35 5.41
N GLY A 87 -6.16 -18.44 4.57
CA GLY A 87 -7.58 -18.32 4.24
C GLY A 87 -8.42 -17.72 5.36
N ARG A 88 -7.82 -16.95 6.25
CA ARG A 88 -8.52 -16.35 7.37
C ARG A 88 -8.38 -14.84 7.40
N LEU A 89 -9.45 -14.20 7.85
CA LEU A 89 -9.42 -12.85 8.41
C LEU A 89 -9.46 -12.98 9.93
N ILE A 90 -8.58 -12.25 10.61
CA ILE A 90 -8.64 -12.14 12.06
C ILE A 90 -8.82 -10.68 12.44
N VAL A 91 -9.81 -10.41 13.28
CA VAL A 91 -10.01 -9.11 13.91
C VAL A 91 -9.45 -9.17 15.33
N TRP A 92 -8.56 -8.26 15.63
CA TRP A 92 -7.83 -8.18 16.88
C TRP A 92 -8.26 -6.97 17.69
N ASN A 93 -8.29 -7.11 18.99
CA ASN A 93 -8.25 -5.96 19.88
C ASN A 93 -6.78 -5.55 20.05
N ALA A 94 -6.42 -4.36 19.55
CA ALA A 94 -5.06 -3.86 19.54
C ALA A 94 -4.50 -3.59 20.96
N LEU A 95 -5.37 -3.36 21.93
CA LEU A 95 -4.98 -3.04 23.31
C LEU A 95 -4.71 -4.31 24.14
N THR A 96 -5.50 -5.37 23.92
CA THR A 96 -5.43 -6.62 24.70
C THR A 96 -4.74 -7.76 23.95
N SER A 97 -4.44 -7.60 22.67
CA SER A 97 -3.92 -8.62 21.76
C SER A 97 -4.86 -9.82 21.55
N GLN A 98 -6.12 -9.71 21.98
CA GLN A 98 -7.10 -10.78 21.86
C GLN A 98 -7.73 -10.78 20.47
N LYS A 99 -8.03 -11.97 19.96
CA LYS A 99 -8.82 -12.17 18.75
C LYS A 99 -10.29 -11.95 19.12
N THR A 100 -10.95 -11.01 18.44
CA THR A 100 -12.39 -10.78 18.59
C THR A 100 -13.20 -11.60 17.59
N HIS A 101 -12.68 -11.75 16.37
CA HIS A 101 -13.27 -12.58 15.32
C HIS A 101 -12.16 -13.33 14.57
N ALA A 102 -12.49 -14.55 14.13
CA ALA A 102 -11.64 -15.35 13.25
C ALA A 102 -12.53 -15.92 12.14
N ILE A 103 -12.55 -15.25 11.00
CA ILE A 103 -13.43 -15.57 9.88
C ILE A 103 -12.67 -16.47 8.92
N LYS A 104 -13.18 -17.68 8.69
CA LYS A 104 -12.64 -18.61 7.71
C LYS A 104 -13.28 -18.36 6.35
N LEU A 105 -12.46 -18.18 5.33
CA LEU A 105 -12.90 -17.95 3.97
C LEU A 105 -12.89 -19.25 3.15
N PRO A 106 -13.73 -19.36 2.10
CA PRO A 106 -13.72 -20.51 1.22
C PRO A 106 -12.41 -20.66 0.46
N CYS A 107 -11.77 -19.54 0.13
CA CYS A 107 -10.51 -19.47 -0.60
C CYS A 107 -9.35 -19.21 0.36
N ALA A 108 -8.26 -19.95 0.19
CA ALA A 108 -6.97 -19.60 0.76
C ALA A 108 -6.37 -18.39 -0.01
N TRP A 109 -5.31 -17.77 0.53
CA TRP A 109 -4.63 -16.63 -0.08
C TRP A 109 -5.51 -15.37 -0.12
N VAL A 110 -5.91 -14.91 1.08
CA VAL A 110 -6.57 -13.62 1.24
C VAL A 110 -5.51 -12.53 1.16
N MET A 111 -5.58 -11.72 0.11
CA MET A 111 -4.52 -10.75 -0.22
C MET A 111 -4.78 -9.37 0.36
N THR A 112 -6.04 -9.03 0.59
CA THR A 112 -6.42 -7.69 1.05
C THR A 112 -7.55 -7.74 2.04
N CYS A 113 -7.57 -6.77 2.95
CA CYS A 113 -8.67 -6.53 3.88
C CYS A 113 -8.79 -5.04 4.20
N ALA A 114 -10.00 -4.60 4.51
CA ALA A 114 -10.29 -3.22 4.90
C ALA A 114 -11.47 -3.17 5.88
N PHE A 115 -11.41 -2.27 6.86
CA PHE A 115 -12.57 -1.91 7.67
C PHE A 115 -13.47 -0.91 6.97
N SER A 116 -14.75 -1.01 7.18
CA SER A 116 -15.67 0.09 6.87
C SER A 116 -15.37 1.30 7.77
N PRO A 117 -15.68 2.54 7.32
CA PRO A 117 -15.49 3.76 8.12
C PRO A 117 -16.09 3.69 9.53
N THR A 118 -17.25 3.04 9.68
CA THR A 118 -17.89 2.80 11.00
C THR A 118 -17.23 1.67 11.80
N GLY A 119 -16.35 0.87 11.18
CA GLY A 119 -15.73 -0.29 11.83
C GLY A 119 -16.68 -1.46 12.09
N GLN A 120 -17.89 -1.45 11.54
CA GLN A 120 -18.88 -2.52 11.75
C GLN A 120 -18.77 -3.65 10.73
N SER A 121 -18.14 -3.38 9.58
CA SER A 121 -17.96 -4.36 8.51
C SER A 121 -16.51 -4.46 8.10
N VAL A 122 -16.15 -5.62 7.56
CA VAL A 122 -14.85 -5.85 6.93
C VAL A 122 -15.04 -6.38 5.51
N ALA A 123 -14.26 -5.83 4.58
CA ALA A 123 -14.15 -6.33 3.22
C ALA A 123 -12.84 -7.13 3.09
N CYS A 124 -12.84 -8.12 2.23
CA CYS A 124 -11.64 -8.88 1.87
C CYS A 124 -11.71 -9.39 0.45
N GLY A 125 -10.54 -9.64 -0.14
CA GLY A 125 -10.40 -10.21 -1.46
C GLY A 125 -9.12 -11.03 -1.58
N GLY A 126 -9.04 -11.87 -2.60
CA GLY A 126 -7.91 -12.75 -2.81
C GLY A 126 -7.90 -13.39 -4.20
N LEU A 127 -7.30 -14.59 -4.29
CA LEU A 127 -7.12 -15.29 -5.56
C LEU A 127 -8.41 -15.78 -6.23
N ASP A 128 -9.53 -15.78 -5.51
CA ASP A 128 -10.84 -16.19 -6.05
C ASP A 128 -11.52 -15.11 -6.90
N SER A 129 -10.87 -13.98 -7.12
CA SER A 129 -11.40 -12.84 -7.90
C SER A 129 -12.68 -12.22 -7.33
N VAL A 130 -13.00 -12.51 -6.09
CA VAL A 130 -14.21 -12.06 -5.40
C VAL A 130 -13.84 -11.18 -4.21
N CYS A 131 -14.61 -10.12 -4.00
CA CYS A 131 -14.52 -9.37 -2.76
C CYS A 131 -15.74 -9.69 -1.89
N SER A 132 -15.49 -10.19 -0.68
CA SER A 132 -16.52 -10.57 0.29
C SER A 132 -16.58 -9.58 1.43
N ILE A 133 -17.79 -9.27 1.87
CA ILE A 133 -18.07 -8.34 2.98
C ILE A 133 -18.75 -9.07 4.12
N PHE A 134 -18.25 -8.85 5.32
CA PHE A 134 -18.76 -9.45 6.56
C PHE A 134 -19.18 -8.34 7.51
N ASN A 135 -20.39 -8.45 8.06
CA ASN A 135 -20.83 -7.59 9.15
C ASN A 135 -20.45 -8.24 10.49
N LEU A 136 -19.60 -7.56 11.25
CA LEU A 136 -19.08 -8.08 12.52
C LEU A 136 -20.13 -8.21 13.64
N ASN A 137 -21.26 -7.55 13.47
CA ASN A 137 -22.38 -7.63 14.41
C ASN A 137 -23.39 -8.73 14.07
N SER A 138 -23.18 -9.46 12.96
CA SER A 138 -24.05 -10.57 12.57
C SER A 138 -23.89 -11.76 13.53
N LEU A 139 -24.97 -12.50 13.71
CA LEU A 139 -24.91 -13.75 14.46
C LEU A 139 -24.13 -14.79 13.64
N CYS A 140 -23.24 -15.50 14.31
CA CYS A 140 -22.54 -16.64 13.71
C CYS A 140 -23.53 -17.79 13.43
N ASP A 141 -23.20 -18.59 12.42
CA ASP A 141 -23.90 -19.82 12.12
C ASP A 141 -23.69 -20.89 13.21
N LYS A 142 -24.28 -22.09 13.02
CA LYS A 142 -24.17 -23.21 13.96
C LYS A 142 -22.75 -23.71 14.17
N ASP A 143 -21.88 -23.46 13.19
CA ASP A 143 -20.47 -23.84 13.19
C ASP A 143 -19.56 -22.73 13.70
N GLY A 144 -20.13 -21.60 14.15
CA GLY A 144 -19.42 -20.45 14.69
C GLY A 144 -18.80 -19.55 13.61
N ASN A 145 -19.19 -19.71 12.33
CA ASN A 145 -18.69 -18.86 11.24
C ASN A 145 -19.59 -17.64 11.06
N LEU A 146 -18.96 -16.51 10.76
CA LEU A 146 -19.66 -15.28 10.42
C LEU A 146 -20.18 -15.40 8.97
N PRO A 147 -21.49 -15.15 8.71
CA PRO A 147 -22.03 -15.25 7.36
C PRO A 147 -21.52 -14.11 6.47
N VAL A 148 -21.35 -14.40 5.18
CA VAL A 148 -21.03 -13.39 4.17
C VAL A 148 -22.25 -12.47 4.01
N SER A 149 -22.07 -11.19 4.28
CA SER A 149 -23.13 -10.19 4.13
C SER A 149 -23.38 -9.82 2.67
N ARG A 150 -22.30 -9.71 1.91
CA ARG A 150 -22.33 -9.35 0.50
C ARG A 150 -21.13 -9.93 -0.26
N THR A 151 -21.37 -10.34 -1.48
CA THR A 151 -20.35 -10.82 -2.40
C THR A 151 -20.31 -9.89 -3.61
N LEU A 152 -19.13 -9.34 -3.91
CA LEU A 152 -18.86 -8.47 -5.05
C LEU A 152 -18.12 -9.28 -6.10
N SER A 153 -18.81 -9.70 -7.16
CA SER A 153 -18.27 -10.55 -8.21
C SER A 153 -18.20 -9.80 -9.54
N GLY A 154 -17.13 -10.00 -10.30
CA GLY A 154 -17.01 -9.42 -11.63
C GLY A 154 -15.61 -9.05 -12.07
N HIS A 155 -14.61 -9.10 -11.17
CA HIS A 155 -13.20 -9.13 -11.56
C HIS A 155 -12.89 -10.46 -12.30
N LYS A 156 -11.96 -10.38 -13.26
CA LYS A 156 -11.48 -11.54 -14.04
C LYS A 156 -10.12 -12.05 -13.54
N GLY A 157 -9.50 -11.35 -12.62
CA GLY A 157 -8.25 -11.66 -11.95
C GLY A 157 -8.37 -11.52 -10.44
N TYR A 158 -7.35 -11.92 -9.71
CA TYR A 158 -7.32 -11.83 -8.25
C TYR A 158 -7.54 -10.40 -7.76
N VAL A 159 -8.13 -10.27 -6.57
CA VAL A 159 -8.30 -8.96 -5.91
C VAL A 159 -7.07 -8.70 -5.05
N SER A 160 -6.24 -7.76 -5.47
CA SER A 160 -4.97 -7.40 -4.82
C SER A 160 -5.13 -6.42 -3.67
N SER A 161 -6.07 -5.51 -3.80
CA SER A 161 -6.27 -4.42 -2.86
C SER A 161 -7.74 -4.00 -2.81
N CYS A 162 -8.21 -3.62 -1.62
CA CYS A 162 -9.53 -3.04 -1.44
C CYS A 162 -9.48 -1.92 -0.40
N GLN A 163 -10.31 -0.91 -0.59
CA GLN A 163 -10.43 0.19 0.36
C GLN A 163 -11.85 0.76 0.32
N TYR A 164 -12.44 0.97 1.51
CA TYR A 164 -13.72 1.68 1.61
C TYR A 164 -13.55 3.15 1.24
N VAL A 165 -14.58 3.72 0.62
CA VAL A 165 -14.66 5.17 0.42
C VAL A 165 -14.83 5.83 1.79
N PRO A 166 -13.97 6.82 2.14
CA PRO A 166 -14.09 7.52 3.41
C PRO A 166 -15.49 8.12 3.60
N ASP A 167 -15.96 8.13 4.83
CA ASP A 167 -17.24 8.67 5.25
C ASP A 167 -18.50 7.93 4.74
N GLU A 168 -18.33 6.85 3.97
CA GLU A 168 -19.43 6.06 3.41
C GLU A 168 -19.20 4.56 3.57
N ASP A 169 -20.07 3.84 4.31
CA ASP A 169 -20.03 2.37 4.39
C ASP A 169 -20.57 1.68 3.12
N THR A 170 -21.05 2.45 2.15
CA THR A 170 -21.80 1.97 0.99
C THR A 170 -20.95 1.75 -0.26
N HIS A 171 -19.74 2.29 -0.30
CA HIS A 171 -18.88 2.18 -1.48
C HIS A 171 -17.50 1.60 -1.14
N LEU A 172 -17.01 0.76 -2.05
CA LEU A 172 -15.70 0.12 -1.97
C LEU A 172 -14.97 0.25 -3.31
N ILE A 173 -13.67 0.54 -3.27
CA ILE A 173 -12.79 0.45 -4.44
C ILE A 173 -11.92 -0.79 -4.31
N THR A 174 -11.80 -1.55 -5.39
CA THR A 174 -10.92 -2.72 -5.50
C THR A 174 -9.94 -2.55 -6.65
N GLY A 175 -8.72 -3.06 -6.48
CA GLY A 175 -7.73 -3.25 -7.54
C GLY A 175 -7.55 -4.74 -7.82
N SER A 176 -7.24 -5.09 -9.07
CA SER A 176 -7.18 -6.48 -9.50
C SER A 176 -6.07 -6.77 -10.50
N GLY A 177 -5.63 -8.04 -10.52
CA GLY A 177 -4.77 -8.61 -11.55
C GLY A 177 -5.40 -8.64 -12.96
N ASP A 178 -6.66 -8.23 -13.11
CA ASP A 178 -7.28 -8.01 -14.42
C ASP A 178 -6.98 -6.62 -15.02
N GLN A 179 -6.04 -5.87 -14.43
CA GLN A 179 -5.59 -4.54 -14.87
C GLN A 179 -6.60 -3.41 -14.62
N THR A 180 -7.65 -3.69 -13.83
CA THR A 180 -8.71 -2.72 -13.56
C THR A 180 -8.81 -2.37 -12.07
N CYS A 181 -9.33 -1.16 -11.81
CA CYS A 181 -9.93 -0.84 -10.53
C CYS A 181 -11.45 -0.76 -10.70
N VAL A 182 -12.20 -1.15 -9.68
CA VAL A 182 -13.66 -1.11 -9.73
C VAL A 182 -14.20 -0.41 -8.49
N LEU A 183 -15.12 0.54 -8.72
CA LEU A 183 -15.94 1.12 -7.66
C LEU A 183 -17.24 0.32 -7.56
N TRP A 184 -17.53 -0.16 -6.38
CA TRP A 184 -18.70 -0.97 -6.06
C TRP A 184 -19.68 -0.22 -5.19
N ASP A 185 -20.96 -0.39 -5.44
CA ASP A 185 -22.03 -0.13 -4.48
C ASP A 185 -22.28 -1.41 -3.69
N ILE A 186 -21.96 -1.39 -2.40
CA ILE A 186 -22.10 -2.53 -1.50
C ILE A 186 -23.57 -2.90 -1.27
N THR A 187 -24.46 -1.90 -1.27
CA THR A 187 -25.88 -2.13 -0.99
C THR A 187 -26.55 -2.94 -2.07
N THR A 188 -26.22 -2.65 -3.32
CA THR A 188 -26.74 -3.36 -4.48
C THR A 188 -25.86 -4.55 -4.91
N GLY A 189 -24.57 -4.53 -4.55
CA GLY A 189 -23.57 -5.50 -5.02
C GLY A 189 -23.11 -5.26 -6.45
N LEU A 190 -23.47 -4.12 -7.05
CA LEU A 190 -23.19 -3.81 -8.46
C LEU A 190 -21.93 -2.97 -8.62
N ARG A 191 -21.30 -3.09 -9.78
CA ARG A 191 -20.22 -2.22 -10.22
C ARG A 191 -20.77 -0.87 -10.63
N THR A 192 -20.37 0.18 -9.94
CA THR A 192 -20.73 1.55 -10.30
C THR A 192 -19.85 2.09 -11.44
N SER A 193 -18.55 1.82 -11.36
CA SER A 193 -17.58 2.28 -12.37
C SER A 193 -16.41 1.32 -12.47
N VAL A 194 -15.84 1.18 -13.68
CA VAL A 194 -14.64 0.40 -13.96
C VAL A 194 -13.58 1.36 -14.52
N PHE A 195 -12.40 1.36 -13.92
CA PHE A 195 -11.27 2.22 -14.28
C PHE A 195 -10.18 1.36 -14.91
N GLY A 196 -9.80 1.66 -16.14
CA GLY A 196 -8.84 0.88 -16.92
C GLY A 196 -9.49 -0.16 -17.83
N GLY A 197 -8.80 -1.27 -18.12
CA GLY A 197 -9.26 -2.32 -19.02
C GLY A 197 -9.17 -1.90 -20.50
N GLU A 198 -10.26 -1.90 -21.21
CA GLU A 198 -10.33 -1.60 -22.67
C GLU A 198 -9.99 -0.13 -23.02
N PHE A 199 -9.93 0.76 -22.03
CA PHE A 199 -9.59 2.16 -22.27
C PHE A 199 -8.08 2.34 -22.43
N GLN A 200 -7.64 3.06 -23.45
CA GLN A 200 -6.22 3.34 -23.78
C GLN A 200 -5.42 3.97 -22.63
N SER A 201 -6.09 4.57 -21.65
CA SER A 201 -5.47 5.19 -20.48
C SER A 201 -5.49 4.28 -19.24
N GLY A 202 -5.86 3.01 -19.37
CA GLY A 202 -5.85 2.01 -18.31
C GLY A 202 -4.46 1.44 -18.04
N HIS A 203 -4.30 0.76 -16.90
CA HIS A 203 -3.10 -0.02 -16.64
C HIS A 203 -2.93 -1.14 -17.67
N THR A 204 -1.67 -1.46 -17.97
CA THR A 204 -1.31 -2.50 -18.95
C THR A 204 -0.82 -3.78 -18.29
N ALA A 205 -0.75 -3.80 -16.97
CA ALA A 205 -0.41 -4.97 -16.15
C ALA A 205 -1.24 -4.94 -14.86
N ASP A 206 -1.06 -5.95 -14.01
CA ASP A 206 -1.80 -6.16 -12.77
C ASP A 206 -1.81 -4.89 -11.89
N VAL A 207 -2.97 -4.53 -11.37
CA VAL A 207 -3.07 -3.51 -10.32
C VAL A 207 -2.78 -4.18 -8.99
N LEU A 208 -1.78 -3.68 -8.28
CA LEU A 208 -1.34 -4.25 -7.00
C LEU A 208 -1.90 -3.51 -5.79
N SER A 209 -2.16 -2.22 -5.92
CA SER A 209 -2.62 -1.40 -4.79
C SER A 209 -3.57 -0.31 -5.22
N VAL A 210 -4.47 0.06 -4.32
CA VAL A 210 -5.32 1.25 -4.45
C VAL A 210 -5.25 2.06 -3.16
N SER A 211 -5.32 3.38 -3.28
CA SER A 211 -5.35 4.29 -2.13
C SER A 211 -6.24 5.49 -2.41
N ILE A 212 -7.24 5.70 -1.54
CA ILE A 212 -8.21 6.78 -1.67
C ILE A 212 -7.71 8.00 -0.91
N ASN A 213 -7.90 9.18 -1.49
CA ASN A 213 -7.57 10.44 -0.82
C ASN A 213 -8.57 10.71 0.31
N GLN A 214 -8.08 10.73 1.54
CA GLN A 214 -8.90 10.94 2.74
C GLN A 214 -9.58 12.33 2.79
N SER A 215 -8.97 13.33 2.16
CA SER A 215 -9.52 14.70 2.10
C SER A 215 -10.46 14.91 0.92
N ASN A 216 -10.41 14.06 -0.09
CA ASN A 216 -11.26 14.11 -1.27
C ASN A 216 -11.54 12.69 -1.77
N SER A 217 -12.57 12.08 -1.25
CA SER A 217 -12.99 10.70 -1.52
C SER A 217 -13.28 10.40 -3.01
N ARG A 218 -13.35 11.43 -3.85
CA ARG A 218 -13.50 11.29 -5.31
C ARG A 218 -12.20 10.95 -6.03
N LEU A 219 -11.06 11.16 -5.38
CA LEU A 219 -9.74 10.89 -5.96
C LEU A 219 -9.12 9.66 -5.33
N PHE A 220 -8.61 8.76 -6.16
CA PHE A 220 -7.81 7.64 -5.71
C PHE A 220 -6.63 7.40 -6.64
N VAL A 221 -5.61 6.72 -6.12
CA VAL A 221 -4.43 6.31 -6.87
C VAL A 221 -4.38 4.79 -6.93
N SER A 222 -3.96 4.26 -8.07
CA SER A 222 -3.61 2.85 -8.24
C SER A 222 -2.14 2.70 -8.60
N GLY A 223 -1.51 1.65 -8.10
CA GLY A 223 -0.18 1.21 -8.48
C GLY A 223 -0.24 -0.13 -9.21
N SER A 224 0.65 -0.32 -10.18
CA SER A 224 0.60 -1.47 -11.07
C SER A 224 1.99 -2.00 -11.43
N CYS A 225 2.03 -3.29 -11.81
CA CYS A 225 3.16 -3.97 -12.43
C CYS A 225 3.63 -3.31 -13.74
N ASP A 226 2.86 -2.38 -14.32
CA ASP A 226 3.29 -1.59 -15.48
C ASP A 226 4.30 -0.48 -15.11
N ALA A 227 4.80 -0.48 -13.85
CA ALA A 227 5.71 0.51 -13.29
C ALA A 227 5.15 1.93 -13.25
N THR A 228 3.82 2.08 -13.27
CA THR A 228 3.15 3.38 -13.17
C THR A 228 2.19 3.42 -11.98
N ALA A 229 2.07 4.62 -11.39
CA ALA A 229 0.94 4.97 -10.57
C ALA A 229 -0.02 5.85 -11.37
N ARG A 230 -1.33 5.70 -11.17
CA ARG A 230 -2.35 6.47 -11.88
C ARG A 230 -3.32 7.11 -10.91
N LEU A 231 -3.61 8.39 -11.15
CA LEU A 231 -4.62 9.14 -10.43
C LEU A 231 -5.94 9.06 -11.18
N TRP A 232 -7.00 8.74 -10.47
CA TRP A 232 -8.36 8.60 -11.00
C TRP A 232 -9.31 9.53 -10.26
N ASP A 233 -10.35 9.97 -10.98
CA ASP A 233 -11.52 10.66 -10.41
C ASP A 233 -12.73 9.73 -10.59
N THR A 234 -13.41 9.40 -9.50
CA THR A 234 -14.57 8.49 -9.51
C THR A 234 -15.71 8.95 -10.39
N ARG A 235 -15.74 10.23 -10.75
CA ARG A 235 -16.75 10.82 -11.67
C ARG A 235 -16.41 10.58 -13.14
N VAL A 236 -15.14 10.23 -13.45
CA VAL A 236 -14.65 10.09 -14.83
C VAL A 236 -13.88 8.78 -14.97
N ALA A 237 -14.61 7.69 -15.23
CA ALA A 237 -14.01 6.35 -15.34
C ALA A 237 -13.23 6.13 -16.64
N SER A 238 -13.51 6.92 -17.70
CA SER A 238 -12.98 6.68 -19.05
C SER A 238 -11.48 6.92 -19.22
N ARG A 239 -10.85 7.64 -18.30
CA ARG A 239 -9.41 7.92 -18.35
C ARG A 239 -8.82 8.24 -16.98
N ALA A 240 -7.54 7.93 -16.81
CA ALA A 240 -6.76 8.44 -15.68
C ALA A 240 -6.64 9.98 -15.78
N VAL A 241 -6.81 10.66 -14.66
CA VAL A 241 -6.57 12.11 -14.56
C VAL A 241 -5.09 12.40 -14.80
N ARG A 242 -4.23 11.51 -14.31
CA ARG A 242 -2.77 11.61 -14.47
C ARG A 242 -2.09 10.25 -14.34
N THR A 243 -0.97 10.08 -15.05
CA THR A 243 -0.09 8.94 -14.94
C THR A 243 1.27 9.40 -14.43
N PHE A 244 1.80 8.71 -13.44
CA PHE A 244 3.11 8.97 -12.84
C PHE A 244 4.06 7.82 -13.19
N PRO A 245 4.92 7.98 -14.19
CA PRO A 245 5.92 6.99 -14.55
C PRO A 245 7.16 7.16 -13.67
N GLY A 246 7.94 6.10 -13.49
CA GLY A 246 9.26 6.28 -12.91
C GLY A 246 9.84 5.14 -12.10
N HIS A 247 9.08 4.10 -11.76
CA HIS A 247 9.64 2.90 -11.15
C HIS A 247 10.13 1.91 -12.20
N GLU A 248 11.10 1.10 -11.81
CA GLU A 248 11.57 -0.07 -12.56
C GLU A 248 10.97 -1.38 -12.04
N GLY A 249 10.04 -1.30 -11.06
CA GLY A 249 9.36 -2.43 -10.42
C GLY A 249 7.99 -2.07 -9.87
N ASP A 250 7.33 -3.03 -9.27
CA ASP A 250 5.92 -3.04 -8.91
C ASP A 250 5.69 -2.49 -7.50
N ASP A 251 4.99 -1.40 -7.31
CA ASP A 251 4.14 -1.07 -6.16
C ASP A 251 3.78 0.42 -6.08
N GLY A 252 2.51 0.72 -5.92
CA GLY A 252 2.04 2.08 -5.73
C GLY A 252 1.13 2.24 -4.53
N ASN A 253 1.56 2.94 -3.49
CA ASN A 253 0.68 3.31 -2.40
C ASN A 253 0.92 4.74 -1.93
N ARG A 254 -0.13 5.57 -2.01
CA ARG A 254 -0.19 7.02 -1.70
C ARG A 254 0.80 7.81 -2.54
N PHE A 255 0.71 9.15 -2.52
CA PHE A 255 1.68 10.04 -3.15
C PHE A 255 3.15 9.78 -2.76
N GLY A 256 3.41 8.74 -2.04
CA GLY A 256 4.61 7.94 -2.05
C GLY A 256 4.31 6.61 -2.71
N THR A 257 5.21 6.11 -3.50
CA THR A 257 5.21 4.79 -4.09
C THR A 257 6.41 4.02 -3.56
N GLY A 258 6.21 2.74 -3.25
CA GLY A 258 7.28 1.79 -2.99
C GLY A 258 7.42 0.85 -4.18
N SER A 259 8.61 0.35 -4.45
CA SER A 259 8.87 -0.44 -5.64
C SER A 259 9.86 -1.57 -5.38
N ASP A 260 9.81 -2.58 -6.25
CA ASP A 260 10.79 -3.67 -6.28
C ASP A 260 12.19 -3.19 -6.69
N ASP A 261 12.33 -1.96 -7.21
CA ASP A 261 13.63 -1.31 -7.42
C ASP A 261 14.32 -0.87 -6.09
N GLY A 262 13.71 -1.17 -4.94
CA GLY A 262 14.20 -0.80 -3.61
C GLY A 262 14.03 0.67 -3.25
N THR A 263 13.36 1.47 -4.09
CA THR A 263 13.13 2.89 -3.85
C THR A 263 11.70 3.18 -3.39
N CYS A 264 11.56 4.19 -2.52
CA CYS A 264 10.29 4.87 -2.34
C CYS A 264 10.37 6.24 -3.01
N ARG A 265 9.28 6.70 -3.60
CA ARG A 265 9.22 8.00 -4.30
C ARG A 265 8.03 8.80 -3.83
N LEU A 266 8.23 10.10 -3.73
CA LEU A 266 7.20 11.07 -3.40
C LEU A 266 6.86 11.89 -4.64
N PHE A 267 5.57 12.03 -4.95
CA PHE A 267 5.08 12.79 -6.10
C PHE A 267 4.12 13.90 -5.66
N ASP A 268 4.11 14.99 -6.41
CA ASP A 268 3.08 16.04 -6.30
C ASP A 268 1.92 15.73 -7.25
N ILE A 269 0.72 15.55 -6.70
CA ILE A 269 -0.52 15.31 -7.44
C ILE A 269 -0.81 16.39 -8.47
N ARG A 270 -0.58 17.64 -8.11
CA ARG A 270 -0.98 18.81 -8.90
C ARG A 270 -0.08 18.98 -10.11
N THR A 271 1.22 18.83 -9.92
CA THR A 271 2.22 19.01 -10.98
C THR A 271 2.55 17.71 -11.70
N GLY A 272 2.42 16.57 -11.03
CA GLY A 272 2.83 15.26 -11.53
C GLY A 272 4.34 15.02 -11.45
N HIS A 273 5.07 15.92 -10.79
CA HIS A 273 6.52 15.79 -10.66
C HIS A 273 6.89 14.92 -9.46
N GLN A 274 7.96 14.16 -9.63
CA GLN A 274 8.62 13.47 -8.52
C GLN A 274 9.34 14.53 -7.66
N LEU A 275 9.01 14.56 -6.36
CA LEU A 275 9.60 15.51 -5.40
C LEU A 275 10.85 14.94 -4.74
N GLN A 276 10.86 13.64 -4.41
CA GLN A 276 11.94 13.00 -3.66
C GLN A 276 12.02 11.52 -3.95
N VAL A 277 13.23 10.96 -3.82
CA VAL A 277 13.51 9.52 -3.84
C VAL A 277 14.17 9.14 -2.51
N TYR A 278 13.69 8.05 -1.93
CA TYR A 278 14.22 7.46 -0.72
C TYR A 278 14.78 6.09 -1.06
N HIS A 279 16.05 5.87 -0.84
CA HIS A 279 16.71 4.59 -1.06
C HIS A 279 17.83 4.37 -0.05
N GLN A 280 17.99 3.15 0.40
CA GLN A 280 19.07 2.72 1.27
C GLN A 280 19.85 1.62 0.57
N GLN A 281 21.12 1.86 0.31
CA GLN A 281 22.01 0.86 -0.26
C GLN A 281 22.45 -0.13 0.82
N HIS A 282 22.32 -1.41 0.54
CA HIS A 282 22.82 -2.52 1.36
C HIS A 282 23.95 -3.22 0.60
N GLY A 283 25.17 -3.15 1.13
CA GLY A 283 26.32 -3.80 0.49
C GLY A 283 26.64 -3.29 -0.94
N ASP A 284 27.30 -4.12 -1.71
CA ASP A 284 27.68 -3.83 -3.09
C ASP A 284 26.47 -4.07 -4.04
N ASN A 285 25.65 -3.03 -4.23
CA ASN A 285 24.52 -2.98 -5.18
C ASN A 285 23.28 -3.83 -4.83
N ASP A 286 23.03 -4.14 -3.55
CA ASP A 286 21.80 -4.80 -3.14
C ASP A 286 20.76 -3.77 -2.65
N PHE A 287 19.61 -3.70 -3.34
CA PHE A 287 18.47 -2.85 -3.00
C PHE A 287 17.26 -3.78 -2.73
N PRO A 288 17.00 -4.13 -1.46
CA PRO A 288 15.88 -5.01 -1.17
C PRO A 288 14.56 -4.36 -1.62
N PRO A 289 13.68 -5.12 -2.30
CA PRO A 289 12.37 -4.64 -2.73
C PRO A 289 11.54 -4.06 -1.60
N VAL A 290 10.87 -2.92 -1.87
CA VAL A 290 9.89 -2.31 -0.97
C VAL A 290 8.54 -2.98 -1.20
N LYS A 291 7.93 -3.50 -0.16
CA LYS A 291 6.61 -4.18 -0.25
C LYS A 291 5.45 -3.32 0.24
N THR A 292 5.72 -2.39 1.15
CA THR A 292 4.65 -1.59 1.74
C THR A 292 5.21 -0.28 2.26
N ILE A 293 4.40 0.76 2.18
CA ILE A 293 4.74 2.08 2.73
C ILE A 293 3.55 2.68 3.49
N ALA A 294 3.85 3.52 4.48
CA ALA A 294 2.86 4.33 5.17
C ALA A 294 3.47 5.67 5.60
N PHE A 295 2.70 6.75 5.51
CA PHE A 295 3.12 8.06 6.02
C PHE A 295 2.60 8.30 7.42
N SER A 296 3.35 9.02 8.25
CA SER A 296 2.81 9.60 9.47
C SER A 296 1.70 10.61 9.13
N ILE A 297 0.83 10.92 10.08
CA ILE A 297 -0.29 11.85 9.88
C ILE A 297 0.21 13.21 9.38
N SER A 298 1.32 13.69 9.91
CA SER A 298 1.94 14.95 9.47
C SER A 298 2.63 14.86 8.10
N GLY A 299 2.80 13.66 7.55
CA GLY A 299 3.62 13.42 6.36
C GLY A 299 5.13 13.55 6.59
N ARG A 300 5.59 13.83 7.84
CA ARG A 300 7.02 14.04 8.15
C ARG A 300 7.82 12.74 8.15
N LEU A 301 7.20 11.61 8.48
CA LEU A 301 7.82 10.29 8.45
C LEU A 301 7.20 9.44 7.36
N LEU A 302 8.05 8.68 6.68
CA LEU A 302 7.68 7.61 5.76
C LEU A 302 8.20 6.29 6.34
N PHE A 303 7.31 5.36 6.60
CA PHE A 303 7.63 4.00 6.99
C PHE A 303 7.64 3.14 5.73
N ALA A 304 8.69 2.37 5.53
CA ALA A 304 8.83 1.49 4.38
C ALA A 304 9.26 0.09 4.84
N GLY A 305 8.45 -0.91 4.51
CA GLY A 305 8.72 -2.32 4.81
C GLY A 305 9.33 -3.04 3.61
N TYR A 306 10.37 -3.81 3.87
CA TYR A 306 11.22 -4.44 2.88
C TYR A 306 11.18 -5.97 2.94
N THR A 307 11.65 -6.60 1.87
CA THR A 307 11.72 -8.07 1.76
C THR A 307 12.75 -8.70 2.70
N ASN A 308 13.75 -7.95 3.12
CA ASN A 308 14.81 -8.40 4.04
C ASN A 308 14.44 -8.28 5.53
N SER A 309 13.15 -8.16 5.88
CA SER A 309 12.60 -7.92 7.22
C SER A 309 12.86 -6.54 7.82
N ASP A 310 13.58 -5.66 7.16
CA ASP A 310 13.77 -4.29 7.59
C ASP A 310 12.51 -3.44 7.41
N CYS A 311 12.34 -2.49 8.30
CA CYS A 311 11.40 -1.38 8.13
C CYS A 311 12.12 -0.08 8.42
N TYR A 312 12.45 0.65 7.37
CA TYR A 312 13.09 1.95 7.51
C TYR A 312 12.07 3.04 7.73
N VAL A 313 12.39 3.94 8.65
CA VAL A 313 11.66 5.17 8.91
C VAL A 313 12.47 6.32 8.36
N TRP A 314 11.91 7.02 7.38
CA TRP A 314 12.54 8.12 6.68
C TRP A 314 12.02 9.45 7.16
N ASP A 315 12.89 10.42 7.34
CA ASP A 315 12.53 11.85 7.38
C ASP A 315 12.23 12.30 5.95
N THR A 316 10.97 12.60 5.66
CA THR A 316 10.52 12.91 4.30
C THR A 316 11.09 14.20 3.75
N LEU A 317 11.45 15.17 4.61
CA LEU A 317 12.03 16.45 4.19
C LEU A 317 13.51 16.30 3.84
N LEU A 318 14.26 15.50 4.61
CA LEU A 318 15.70 15.43 4.49
C LEU A 318 16.19 14.17 3.75
N ALA A 319 15.27 13.27 3.40
CA ALA A 319 15.56 11.98 2.77
C ALA A 319 16.62 11.16 3.54
N LYS A 320 16.51 11.16 4.87
CA LYS A 320 17.43 10.41 5.75
C LYS A 320 16.66 9.35 6.51
N VAL A 321 17.27 8.18 6.65
CA VAL A 321 16.80 7.16 7.59
C VAL A 321 17.00 7.69 9.00
N VAL A 322 15.94 7.68 9.79
CA VAL A 322 15.96 8.09 11.20
C VAL A 322 15.87 6.91 12.16
N LEU A 323 15.35 5.79 11.69
CA LEU A 323 15.22 4.56 12.48
C LEU A 323 15.07 3.34 11.55
N ASN A 324 15.56 2.17 11.99
CA ASN A 324 15.24 0.88 11.38
C ASN A 324 14.58 -0.02 12.43
N LEU A 325 13.33 -0.42 12.23
CA LEU A 325 12.60 -1.31 13.13
C LEU A 325 13.18 -2.73 13.11
N GLY A 326 13.81 -3.14 12.00
CA GLY A 326 14.47 -4.45 11.88
C GLY A 326 15.65 -4.62 12.84
N SER A 327 16.26 -3.53 13.29
CA SER A 327 17.36 -3.54 14.27
C SER A 327 16.90 -3.51 15.73
N LEU A 328 15.58 -3.36 15.99
CA LEU A 328 15.04 -3.28 17.33
C LEU A 328 14.74 -4.67 17.91
N GLN A 329 14.59 -4.72 19.24
CA GLN A 329 14.14 -5.96 19.91
C GLN A 329 12.74 -6.36 19.43
N ASN A 330 12.54 -7.67 19.29
CA ASN A 330 11.31 -8.26 18.80
C ASN A 330 10.95 -7.82 17.36
N SER A 331 11.95 -7.55 16.50
CA SER A 331 11.72 -7.31 15.08
C SER A 331 11.18 -8.54 14.36
N HIS A 332 10.66 -8.36 13.15
CA HIS A 332 10.21 -9.47 12.30
C HIS A 332 11.39 -10.32 11.81
N GLU A 333 11.13 -11.62 11.62
CA GLU A 333 12.10 -12.59 11.11
C GLU A 333 12.00 -12.86 9.62
N SER A 334 10.98 -12.30 8.96
CA SER A 334 10.75 -12.43 7.53
C SER A 334 10.25 -11.11 6.93
N GLN A 335 10.08 -11.08 5.61
CA GLN A 335 9.67 -9.85 4.90
C GLN A 335 8.41 -9.20 5.50
N ILE A 336 8.42 -7.89 5.52
CA ILE A 336 7.27 -7.07 5.93
C ILE A 336 6.40 -6.83 4.70
N SER A 337 5.19 -7.36 4.75
CA SER A 337 4.24 -7.34 3.63
C SER A 337 3.21 -6.22 3.72
N CYS A 338 2.92 -5.74 4.92
CA CYS A 338 1.93 -4.69 5.13
C CYS A 338 2.25 -3.83 6.34
N LEU A 339 1.85 -2.56 6.26
CA LEU A 339 1.99 -1.54 7.29
C LEU A 339 0.66 -0.79 7.45
N GLY A 340 0.35 -0.35 8.66
CA GLY A 340 -0.78 0.52 8.92
C GLY A 340 -0.58 1.33 10.19
N LEU A 341 -0.91 2.62 10.13
CA LEU A 341 -0.91 3.51 11.28
C LEU A 341 -2.29 3.60 11.90
N SER A 342 -2.34 3.69 13.23
CA SER A 342 -3.58 4.04 13.92
C SER A 342 -4.07 5.42 13.49
N ALA A 343 -5.38 5.67 13.54
CA ALA A 343 -5.98 6.92 13.07
C ALA A 343 -5.45 8.19 13.77
N ASP A 344 -4.87 8.06 14.97
CA ASP A 344 -4.20 9.16 15.69
C ASP A 344 -2.68 9.18 15.53
N GLY A 345 -2.12 8.25 14.76
CA GLY A 345 -0.69 8.11 14.58
C GLY A 345 0.09 7.68 15.81
N SER A 346 -0.59 7.23 16.88
CA SER A 346 0.09 6.82 18.12
C SER A 346 0.76 5.45 18.03
N ALA A 347 0.33 4.62 17.09
CA ALA A 347 0.84 3.28 16.89
C ALA A 347 0.97 2.93 15.40
N LEU A 348 1.99 2.15 15.09
CA LEU A 348 2.19 1.48 13.81
C LEU A 348 1.94 -0.01 13.99
N CYS A 349 1.22 -0.64 13.08
CA CYS A 349 1.17 -2.09 12.99
C CYS A 349 1.91 -2.55 11.74
N THR A 350 2.70 -3.60 11.87
CA THR A 350 3.40 -4.27 10.79
C THR A 350 2.94 -5.70 10.70
N GLY A 351 2.70 -6.20 9.49
CA GLY A 351 2.42 -7.61 9.24
C GLY A 351 3.52 -8.24 8.39
N SER A 352 3.82 -9.50 8.63
CA SER A 352 4.96 -10.17 8.00
C SER A 352 4.62 -11.59 7.54
N TRP A 353 5.49 -12.10 6.69
CA TRP A 353 5.48 -13.51 6.28
C TRP A 353 5.91 -14.46 7.40
N ASP A 354 6.40 -13.94 8.54
CA ASP A 354 6.62 -14.70 9.77
C ASP A 354 5.33 -15.06 10.52
N THR A 355 4.16 -14.84 9.89
CA THR A 355 2.81 -15.11 10.39
C THR A 355 2.32 -14.19 11.51
N ASN A 356 3.11 -13.23 11.93
CA ASN A 356 2.81 -12.34 13.04
C ASN A 356 2.47 -10.92 12.57
N LEU A 357 1.69 -10.24 13.42
CA LEU A 357 1.59 -8.79 13.39
C LEU A 357 2.28 -8.23 14.64
N LYS A 358 2.92 -7.08 14.50
CA LYS A 358 3.58 -6.39 15.61
C LYS A 358 3.09 -4.96 15.71
N ILE A 359 2.77 -4.53 16.92
CA ILE A 359 2.34 -3.17 17.21
C ILE A 359 3.51 -2.43 17.84
N TRP A 360 3.87 -1.33 17.21
CA TRP A 360 4.95 -0.45 17.61
C TRP A 360 4.34 0.85 18.13
N ALA A 361 4.77 1.30 19.28
CA ALA A 361 4.34 2.58 19.83
C ALA A 361 5.54 3.36 20.36
N PHE A 362 5.39 4.69 20.37
CA PHE A 362 6.43 5.55 20.93
C PHE A 362 6.47 5.41 22.46
N GLY A 363 7.67 5.17 22.99
CA GLY A 363 7.96 5.19 24.41
C GLY A 363 7.90 6.65 24.91
N GLY A 364 7.04 6.93 25.92
CA GLY A 364 6.86 8.26 26.46
C GLY A 364 5.70 9.04 25.82
N HIS A 365 5.48 10.28 26.29
CA HIS A 365 4.36 11.14 25.84
C HIS A 365 4.56 11.78 24.45
N ARG A 366 5.47 11.28 23.63
CA ARG A 366 5.67 11.75 22.26
C ARG A 366 4.66 11.07 21.31
N LYS A 367 3.75 11.86 20.79
CA LYS A 367 2.93 11.41 19.63
C LYS A 367 3.81 11.35 18.40
N ILE A 368 3.54 10.39 17.50
CA ILE A 368 4.06 10.43 16.13
C ILE A 368 3.45 11.66 15.47
N ILE A 369 4.21 12.72 15.41
CA ILE A 369 3.76 13.98 14.84
C ILE A 369 3.89 13.93 13.35
#